data_04ffec2b6355a47c11776a1d4f3bffe8
#
_entry.id   04ffec2b6355a47c11776a1d4f3bffe8
#
_cell.length_a   1.000
_cell.length_b   1.000
_cell.length_c   1.000
_cell.angle_alpha   90.00
_cell.angle_beta   90.00
_cell.angle_gamma   90.00
#
_symmetry.space_group_name_H-M   'P 1'
#
loop_
_entity.id
_entity.type
_entity.pdbx_description
1 polymer ?
#
loop_
_entity_poly.entity_id
_entity_poly.type
_entity_poly.pdbx_seq_one_letter_code
_entity_poly.pdbx_strand_id
1 'polypeptide(L)'
;MEEKPKTYIKVYPINPPNAYVGIYVDPLTKQYRYEVLEPKLFPKEMKIFNRIKEILYEELDIEATNLKREEMEKHLEEKIKEIIKKYKIRITEETIAKIMYYVKRDFTGYSKIDVPMRDSNIEDITCDGAGTPIYVWHREYESMPTNIIFETPEELDSFVIRLAYKAGKHVSVSQPIVDGALPDGSRVQVTFGKEVSLKGSSFTIRKFKRDPLTIVDLIKNHTLSTEMAAFFWFIIENRASILISGGVAAGKTTLLNALAIFIPPEFKIISIEETPEINLPHENWLQLVTRPSFGARETNITLFDLLKAAVRQRPDYLIVGEIRGEEAYTLFQAISTGHLSLSTMHADSVESVIRRLESEPMNIPRKLITAMD
;
A
#
# COMPACT_ATOMS: atom_id res chain seq x y z
N MET A 1 -33.14 20.72 -6.77
CA MET A 1 -32.30 21.67 -6.02
C MET A 1 -31.06 21.87 -6.85
N GLU A 2 -30.83 23.07 -7.35
CA GLU A 2 -29.57 23.39 -8.05
C GLU A 2 -28.41 23.25 -7.05
N GLU A 3 -27.48 22.37 -7.34
CA GLU A 3 -26.24 22.27 -6.55
C GLU A 3 -25.53 23.62 -6.64
N LYS A 4 -25.33 24.26 -5.48
CA LYS A 4 -24.51 25.48 -5.43
C LYS A 4 -23.13 25.15 -5.98
N PRO A 5 -22.52 26.05 -6.76
CA PRO A 5 -21.19 25.79 -7.32
C PRO A 5 -20.21 25.48 -6.18
N LYS A 6 -19.56 24.31 -6.26
CA LYS A 6 -18.54 23.89 -5.29
C LYS A 6 -17.30 24.75 -5.49
N THR A 7 -16.79 25.34 -4.41
CA THR A 7 -15.51 26.05 -4.42
C THR A 7 -14.42 25.10 -3.96
N TYR A 8 -13.57 24.67 -4.88
CA TYR A 8 -12.44 23.83 -4.57
C TYR A 8 -11.31 24.65 -3.94
N ILE A 9 -10.73 24.12 -2.86
CA ILE A 9 -9.51 24.66 -2.22
C ILE A 9 -8.30 24.28 -3.08
N LYS A 10 -8.29 23.04 -3.60
CA LYS A 10 -7.19 22.50 -4.39
C LYS A 10 -7.75 21.63 -5.51
N VAL A 11 -7.21 21.76 -6.71
CA VAL A 11 -7.49 20.85 -7.83
C VAL A 11 -6.15 20.47 -8.45
N TYR A 12 -5.93 19.17 -8.63
CA TYR A 12 -4.67 18.66 -9.20
C TYR A 12 -4.89 17.43 -10.09
N PRO A 13 -4.03 17.23 -11.10
CA PRO A 13 -4.14 16.11 -12.02
C PRO A 13 -3.63 14.80 -11.40
N ILE A 14 -4.33 13.69 -11.70
CA ILE A 14 -3.88 12.34 -11.37
C ILE A 14 -3.57 11.54 -12.65
N ASN A 15 -4.44 11.61 -13.64
CA ASN A 15 -4.26 10.96 -14.94
C ASN A 15 -4.78 11.91 -16.05
N PRO A 16 -4.05 13.00 -16.34
CA PRO A 16 -4.48 13.95 -17.34
C PRO A 16 -4.52 13.34 -18.74
N PRO A 17 -5.44 13.76 -19.63
CA PRO A 17 -6.47 14.77 -19.37
C PRO A 17 -7.74 14.24 -18.71
N ASN A 18 -7.80 12.96 -18.31
CA ASN A 18 -9.05 12.28 -17.97
C ASN A 18 -9.42 12.32 -16.49
N ALA A 19 -8.43 12.37 -15.57
CA ALA A 19 -8.74 12.31 -14.14
C ALA A 19 -7.99 13.37 -13.34
N TYR A 20 -8.76 14.06 -12.51
CA TYR A 20 -8.30 15.08 -11.56
C TYR A 20 -8.93 14.82 -10.19
N VAL A 21 -8.35 15.43 -9.17
CA VAL A 21 -8.90 15.45 -7.83
C VAL A 21 -9.20 16.88 -7.42
N GLY A 22 -10.39 17.10 -6.87
CA GLY A 22 -10.80 18.36 -6.26
C GLY A 22 -11.01 18.18 -4.76
N ILE A 23 -10.39 19.04 -3.96
CA ILE A 23 -10.62 19.09 -2.50
C ILE A 23 -11.43 20.33 -2.18
N TYR A 24 -12.51 20.16 -1.43
CA TYR A 24 -13.38 21.25 -0.99
C TYR A 24 -13.90 21.00 0.43
N VAL A 25 -14.38 22.06 1.09
CA VAL A 25 -15.10 21.95 2.36
C VAL A 25 -16.59 21.87 2.09
N ASP A 26 -17.23 20.83 2.57
CA ASP A 26 -18.67 20.66 2.50
C ASP A 26 -19.36 21.78 3.31
N PRO A 27 -20.22 22.60 2.70
CA PRO A 27 -20.84 23.74 3.39
C PRO A 27 -21.72 23.35 4.58
N LEU A 28 -22.28 22.13 4.57
CA LEU A 28 -23.19 21.63 5.59
C LEU A 28 -22.45 21.00 6.76
N THR A 29 -21.54 20.06 6.45
CA THR A 29 -20.83 19.29 7.46
C THR A 29 -19.53 19.94 7.94
N LYS A 30 -19.04 20.95 7.22
CA LYS A 30 -17.74 21.60 7.45
C LYS A 30 -16.53 20.67 7.36
N GLN A 31 -16.71 19.49 6.79
CA GLN A 31 -15.65 18.51 6.59
C GLN A 31 -15.01 18.68 5.22
N TYR A 32 -13.73 18.35 5.13
CA TYR A 32 -13.05 18.20 3.85
C TYR A 32 -13.65 17.02 3.07
N ARG A 33 -13.76 17.21 1.75
CA ARG A 33 -14.24 16.22 0.80
C ARG A 33 -13.21 16.02 -0.31
N TYR A 34 -12.99 14.76 -0.64
CA TYR A 34 -12.16 14.35 -1.77
C TYR A 34 -13.07 14.00 -2.94
N GLU A 35 -13.04 14.77 -4.01
CA GLU A 35 -13.87 14.55 -5.18
C GLU A 35 -13.02 14.10 -6.37
N VAL A 36 -13.30 12.92 -6.88
CA VAL A 36 -12.73 12.41 -8.12
C VAL A 36 -13.49 13.04 -9.28
N LEU A 37 -12.75 13.71 -10.16
CA LEU A 37 -13.25 14.39 -11.35
C LEU A 37 -12.84 13.60 -12.58
N GLU A 38 -13.76 12.82 -13.13
CA GLU A 38 -13.59 11.99 -14.33
C GLU A 38 -14.55 12.43 -15.45
N PRO A 39 -14.32 12.04 -16.73
CA PRO A 39 -15.21 12.36 -17.83
C PRO A 39 -16.62 11.85 -17.60
N LYS A 40 -17.63 12.70 -17.59
CA LYS A 40 -19.01 12.28 -17.38
C LYS A 40 -19.52 11.47 -18.59
N LEU A 41 -20.01 10.26 -18.36
CA LEU A 41 -20.78 9.49 -19.32
C LEU A 41 -22.25 9.84 -19.20
N PHE A 42 -22.84 10.32 -20.29
CA PHE A 42 -24.28 10.53 -20.36
C PHE A 42 -25.04 9.19 -20.41
N PRO A 43 -26.36 9.14 -20.11
CA PRO A 43 -27.10 7.88 -20.03
C PRO A 43 -27.01 6.99 -21.30
N LYS A 44 -26.91 7.62 -22.49
CA LYS A 44 -26.70 6.88 -23.74
C LYS A 44 -25.30 6.29 -23.85
N GLU A 45 -24.29 7.07 -23.47
CA GLU A 45 -22.89 6.63 -23.46
C GLU A 45 -22.67 5.52 -22.44
N MET A 46 -23.32 5.61 -21.27
CA MET A 46 -23.27 4.57 -20.22
C MET A 46 -23.82 3.23 -20.72
N LYS A 47 -24.95 3.25 -21.48
CA LYS A 47 -25.50 2.03 -22.08
C LYS A 47 -24.50 1.39 -23.07
N ILE A 48 -23.85 2.21 -23.89
CA ILE A 48 -22.84 1.74 -24.84
C ILE A 48 -21.61 1.18 -24.10
N PHE A 49 -21.13 1.89 -23.09
CA PHE A 49 -20.03 1.44 -22.25
C PHE A 49 -20.31 0.08 -21.61
N ASN A 50 -21.49 -0.10 -20.98
CA ASN A 50 -21.87 -1.36 -20.37
C ASN A 50 -21.94 -2.48 -21.41
N ARG A 51 -22.49 -2.21 -22.60
CA ARG A 51 -22.55 -3.19 -23.69
C ARG A 51 -21.16 -3.61 -24.19
N ILE A 52 -20.26 -2.66 -24.37
CA ILE A 52 -18.85 -2.96 -24.76
C ILE A 52 -18.17 -3.75 -23.66
N LYS A 53 -18.41 -3.42 -22.40
CA LYS A 53 -17.84 -4.10 -21.23
C LYS A 53 -18.32 -5.56 -21.12
N GLU A 54 -19.60 -5.83 -21.35
CA GLU A 54 -20.16 -7.19 -21.42
C GLU A 54 -19.47 -8.01 -22.52
N ILE A 55 -19.39 -7.47 -23.74
CA ILE A 55 -18.74 -8.15 -24.87
C ILE A 55 -17.27 -8.42 -24.57
N LEU A 56 -16.55 -7.47 -23.97
CA LEU A 56 -15.17 -7.67 -23.57
C LEU A 56 -14.99 -8.79 -22.56
N TYR A 57 -15.90 -8.94 -21.59
CA TYR A 57 -15.85 -10.06 -20.64
C TYR A 57 -16.09 -11.42 -21.30
N GLU A 58 -16.88 -11.45 -22.39
CA GLU A 58 -17.13 -12.68 -23.14
C GLU A 58 -16.01 -13.02 -24.15
N GLU A 59 -15.39 -12.01 -24.77
CA GLU A 59 -14.42 -12.18 -25.85
C GLU A 59 -12.94 -12.07 -25.44
N LEU A 60 -12.65 -11.66 -24.17
CA LEU A 60 -11.26 -11.63 -23.69
C LEU A 60 -10.76 -13.03 -23.37
N ASP A 61 -9.77 -13.48 -24.13
CA ASP A 61 -9.11 -14.76 -23.93
C ASP A 61 -8.29 -14.77 -22.64
N ILE A 62 -8.23 -15.97 -22.01
CA ILE A 62 -7.46 -16.22 -20.78
C ILE A 62 -5.97 -15.91 -20.96
N GLU A 63 -5.43 -16.00 -22.19
CA GLU A 63 -4.05 -15.67 -22.51
C GLU A 63 -3.73 -14.19 -22.31
N ALA A 64 -4.70 -13.31 -22.48
CA ALA A 64 -4.54 -11.87 -22.27
C ALA A 64 -4.25 -11.50 -20.78
N THR A 65 -4.60 -12.34 -19.83
CA THR A 65 -4.38 -12.08 -18.39
C THR A 65 -2.92 -12.10 -17.97
N ASN A 66 -2.02 -12.65 -18.78
CA ASN A 66 -0.58 -12.73 -18.52
C ASN A 66 0.25 -11.60 -19.15
N LEU A 67 -0.39 -10.71 -19.89
CA LEU A 67 0.27 -9.58 -20.54
C LEU A 67 0.72 -8.52 -19.53
N LYS A 68 1.82 -7.82 -19.83
CA LYS A 68 2.19 -6.61 -19.09
C LYS A 68 1.10 -5.55 -19.28
N ARG A 69 0.97 -4.66 -18.30
CA ARG A 69 -0.08 -3.63 -18.29
C ARG A 69 -0.17 -2.85 -19.61
N GLU A 70 0.96 -2.41 -20.15
CA GLU A 70 1.02 -1.62 -21.40
C GLU A 70 0.56 -2.42 -22.63
N GLU A 71 0.90 -3.71 -22.68
CA GLU A 71 0.48 -4.63 -23.74
C GLU A 71 -1.02 -4.90 -23.65
N MET A 72 -1.53 -5.09 -22.42
CA MET A 72 -2.96 -5.26 -22.18
C MET A 72 -3.75 -4.00 -22.56
N GLU A 73 -3.26 -2.81 -22.23
CA GLU A 73 -3.92 -1.55 -22.60
C GLU A 73 -4.02 -1.39 -24.13
N LYS A 74 -2.98 -1.75 -24.90
CA LYS A 74 -3.01 -1.75 -26.37
C LYS A 74 -3.99 -2.79 -26.91
N HIS A 75 -3.96 -4.00 -26.36
CA HIS A 75 -4.87 -5.06 -26.75
C HIS A 75 -6.34 -4.66 -26.51
N LEU A 76 -6.66 -4.03 -25.39
CA LEU A 76 -8.00 -3.50 -25.10
C LEU A 76 -8.40 -2.40 -26.10
N GLU A 77 -7.48 -1.53 -26.51
CA GLU A 77 -7.76 -0.51 -27.53
C GLU A 77 -8.15 -1.12 -28.87
N GLU A 78 -7.40 -2.13 -29.31
CA GLU A 78 -7.67 -2.85 -30.55
C GLU A 78 -9.01 -3.57 -30.50
N LYS A 79 -9.28 -4.28 -29.41
CA LYS A 79 -10.54 -4.98 -29.19
C LYS A 79 -11.74 -4.05 -29.17
N ILE A 80 -11.66 -2.92 -28.50
CA ILE A 80 -12.76 -1.94 -28.49
C ILE A 80 -13.05 -1.44 -29.90
N LYS A 81 -12.02 -1.10 -30.70
CA LYS A 81 -12.19 -0.69 -32.10
C LYS A 81 -12.84 -1.80 -32.94
N GLU A 82 -12.42 -3.04 -32.74
CA GLU A 82 -13.02 -4.22 -33.39
C GLU A 82 -14.49 -4.39 -33.03
N ILE A 83 -14.85 -4.32 -31.74
CA ILE A 83 -16.23 -4.40 -31.24
C ILE A 83 -17.09 -3.29 -31.85
N ILE A 84 -16.62 -2.05 -31.84
CA ILE A 84 -17.34 -0.92 -32.43
C ILE A 84 -17.64 -1.16 -33.89
N LYS A 85 -16.66 -1.69 -34.66
CA LYS A 85 -16.81 -2.00 -36.08
C LYS A 85 -17.74 -3.19 -36.31
N LYS A 86 -17.54 -4.30 -35.58
CA LYS A 86 -18.32 -5.55 -35.68
C LYS A 86 -19.81 -5.34 -35.41
N TYR A 87 -20.10 -4.60 -34.36
CA TYR A 87 -21.47 -4.34 -33.92
C TYR A 87 -22.07 -3.04 -34.49
N LYS A 88 -21.34 -2.35 -35.38
CA LYS A 88 -21.75 -1.09 -36.05
C LYS A 88 -22.26 -0.03 -35.05
N ILE A 89 -21.56 0.10 -33.93
CA ILE A 89 -21.93 1.04 -32.86
C ILE A 89 -21.63 2.48 -33.33
N ARG A 90 -22.66 3.34 -33.39
CA ARG A 90 -22.49 4.74 -33.79
C ARG A 90 -22.16 5.59 -32.57
N ILE A 91 -20.93 6.04 -32.48
CA ILE A 91 -20.41 6.88 -31.40
C ILE A 91 -19.39 7.91 -31.93
N THR A 92 -19.22 9.01 -31.21
CA THR A 92 -18.25 10.05 -31.54
C THR A 92 -16.85 9.65 -31.05
N GLU A 93 -15.81 10.25 -31.63
CA GLU A 93 -14.44 10.04 -31.16
C GLU A 93 -14.25 10.42 -29.67
N GLU A 94 -14.93 11.48 -29.24
CA GLU A 94 -14.94 11.89 -27.82
C GLU A 94 -15.52 10.80 -26.92
N THR A 95 -16.63 10.18 -27.33
CA THR A 95 -17.25 9.09 -26.58
C THR A 95 -16.34 7.85 -26.58
N ILE A 96 -15.64 7.55 -27.69
CA ILE A 96 -14.65 6.48 -27.74
C ILE A 96 -13.55 6.73 -26.72
N ALA A 97 -13.01 7.95 -26.66
CA ALA A 97 -11.94 8.29 -25.71
C ALA A 97 -12.40 8.12 -24.24
N LYS A 98 -13.61 8.53 -23.91
CA LYS A 98 -14.21 8.32 -22.58
C LYS A 98 -14.36 6.83 -22.26
N ILE A 99 -14.92 6.04 -23.17
CA ILE A 99 -15.11 4.59 -23.00
C ILE A 99 -13.75 3.90 -22.85
N MET A 100 -12.77 4.27 -23.67
CA MET A 100 -11.40 3.74 -23.57
C MET A 100 -10.79 3.98 -22.21
N TYR A 101 -10.93 5.20 -21.68
CA TYR A 101 -10.48 5.55 -20.33
C TYR A 101 -11.10 4.63 -19.29
N TYR A 102 -12.43 4.48 -19.28
CA TYR A 102 -13.13 3.67 -18.29
C TYR A 102 -12.84 2.16 -18.44
N VAL A 103 -12.69 1.65 -19.66
CA VAL A 103 -12.32 0.25 -19.88
C VAL A 103 -10.91 -0.01 -19.36
N LYS A 104 -9.92 0.84 -19.69
CA LYS A 104 -8.56 0.71 -19.14
C LYS A 104 -8.58 0.74 -17.62
N ARG A 105 -9.27 1.71 -17.02
CA ARG A 105 -9.42 1.84 -15.57
C ARG A 105 -9.99 0.56 -14.92
N ASP A 106 -11.03 -0.02 -15.54
CA ASP A 106 -11.75 -1.16 -14.96
C ASP A 106 -11.03 -2.49 -15.19
N PHE A 107 -10.32 -2.69 -16.29
CA PHE A 107 -9.66 -3.95 -16.64
C PHE A 107 -8.19 -4.00 -16.19
N THR A 108 -7.42 -2.92 -16.34
CA THR A 108 -6.00 -2.91 -15.98
C THR A 108 -5.72 -2.21 -14.64
N GLY A 109 -6.62 -1.34 -14.19
CA GLY A 109 -6.51 -0.59 -12.94
C GLY A 109 -7.29 -1.19 -11.78
N TYR A 110 -7.71 -0.29 -10.89
CA TYR A 110 -8.47 -0.61 -9.67
C TYR A 110 -9.94 -0.14 -9.75
N SER A 111 -10.51 -0.07 -10.95
CA SER A 111 -11.90 0.33 -11.18
C SER A 111 -12.24 1.68 -10.52
N LYS A 112 -13.33 1.75 -9.75
CA LYS A 112 -13.77 3.01 -9.10
C LYS A 112 -12.71 3.65 -8.21
N ILE A 113 -11.81 2.88 -7.62
CA ILE A 113 -10.75 3.41 -6.74
C ILE A 113 -9.42 3.65 -7.46
N ASP A 114 -9.36 3.55 -8.79
CA ASP A 114 -8.10 3.70 -9.54
C ASP A 114 -7.46 5.09 -9.33
N VAL A 115 -8.29 6.15 -9.26
CA VAL A 115 -7.79 7.51 -9.02
C VAL A 115 -7.15 7.67 -7.64
N PRO A 116 -7.81 7.33 -6.51
CA PRO A 116 -7.13 7.36 -5.21
C PRO A 116 -5.96 6.39 -5.09
N MET A 117 -5.97 5.25 -5.80
CA MET A 117 -4.82 4.35 -5.86
C MET A 117 -3.60 4.98 -6.55
N ARG A 118 -3.80 5.87 -7.52
CA ARG A 118 -2.71 6.59 -8.22
C ARG A 118 -2.28 7.86 -7.49
N ASP A 119 -3.12 8.43 -6.63
CA ASP A 119 -2.82 9.67 -5.94
C ASP A 119 -1.76 9.45 -4.85
N SER A 120 -0.58 10.05 -5.04
CA SER A 120 0.54 9.96 -4.08
C SER A 120 0.27 10.61 -2.72
N ASN A 121 -0.76 11.47 -2.63
CA ASN A 121 -1.16 12.11 -1.38
C ASN A 121 -2.06 11.21 -0.51
N ILE A 122 -2.56 10.09 -1.04
CA ILE A 122 -3.41 9.15 -0.31
C ILE A 122 -2.56 8.04 0.29
N GLU A 123 -2.75 7.78 1.58
CA GLU A 123 -2.10 6.72 2.34
C GLU A 123 -3.01 5.50 2.52
N ASP A 124 -4.27 5.72 2.94
CA ASP A 124 -5.23 4.65 3.12
C ASP A 124 -6.51 4.89 2.31
N ILE A 125 -7.15 3.81 1.87
CA ILE A 125 -8.45 3.79 1.18
C ILE A 125 -9.33 2.76 1.88
N THR A 126 -10.50 3.18 2.39
CA THR A 126 -11.40 2.33 3.17
C THR A 126 -12.81 2.35 2.61
N CYS A 127 -13.42 1.18 2.48
CA CYS A 127 -14.82 0.97 2.14
C CYS A 127 -15.49 0.12 3.21
N ASP A 128 -16.47 0.67 3.91
CA ASP A 128 -17.14 0.04 5.06
C ASP A 128 -18.51 -0.56 4.68
N GLY A 129 -18.76 -0.80 3.40
CA GLY A 129 -19.98 -1.42 2.89
C GLY A 129 -20.59 -0.67 1.69
N ALA A 130 -21.53 -1.33 1.00
CA ALA A 130 -22.25 -0.76 -0.12
C ALA A 130 -23.16 0.40 0.32
N GLY A 131 -23.39 1.36 -0.58
CA GLY A 131 -24.21 2.54 -0.35
C GLY A 131 -23.53 3.60 0.55
N THR A 132 -22.29 3.37 0.99
CA THR A 132 -21.51 4.33 1.79
C THR A 132 -20.37 4.93 0.96
N PRO A 133 -20.02 6.22 1.16
CA PRO A 133 -18.85 6.80 0.53
C PRO A 133 -17.58 6.05 0.94
N ILE A 134 -16.65 5.87 0.00
CA ILE A 134 -15.30 5.45 0.30
C ILE A 134 -14.61 6.58 1.05
N TYR A 135 -13.84 6.25 2.07
CA TYR A 135 -12.98 7.17 2.79
C TYR A 135 -11.53 7.03 2.34
N VAL A 136 -10.82 8.14 2.31
CA VAL A 136 -9.39 8.20 2.04
C VAL A 136 -8.69 8.92 3.17
N TRP A 137 -7.47 8.47 3.49
CA TRP A 137 -6.56 9.21 4.37
C TRP A 137 -5.57 9.99 3.51
N HIS A 138 -5.71 11.31 3.56
CA HIS A 138 -4.86 12.23 2.80
C HIS A 138 -3.79 12.82 3.72
N ARG A 139 -2.54 12.93 3.25
CA ARG A 139 -1.40 13.42 4.04
C ARG A 139 -1.58 14.80 4.65
N GLU A 140 -2.26 15.69 3.93
CA GLU A 140 -2.45 17.10 4.32
C GLU A 140 -3.79 17.33 5.01
N TYR A 141 -4.85 16.60 4.62
CA TYR A 141 -6.23 16.84 5.05
C TYR A 141 -6.80 15.70 5.90
N GLU A 142 -6.00 14.70 6.21
CA GLU A 142 -6.38 13.52 7.01
C GLU A 142 -7.55 12.72 6.42
N SER A 143 -8.47 12.23 7.24
CA SER A 143 -9.59 11.39 6.81
C SER A 143 -10.67 12.20 6.10
N MET A 144 -10.98 11.85 4.86
CA MET A 144 -12.00 12.50 4.04
C MET A 144 -12.92 11.49 3.35
N PRO A 145 -14.24 11.72 3.32
CA PRO A 145 -15.15 10.99 2.45
C PRO A 145 -14.97 11.45 0.99
N THR A 146 -15.14 10.48 0.08
CA THR A 146 -15.06 10.70 -1.36
C THR A 146 -16.47 10.77 -2.00
N ASN A 147 -16.52 11.06 -3.30
CA ASN A 147 -17.71 10.89 -4.12
C ASN A 147 -17.83 9.47 -4.73
N ILE A 148 -16.95 8.54 -4.33
CA ILE A 148 -16.96 7.17 -4.83
C ILE A 148 -17.85 6.31 -3.94
N ILE A 149 -18.82 5.62 -4.54
CA ILE A 149 -19.75 4.73 -3.85
C ILE A 149 -19.90 3.43 -4.67
N PHE A 150 -19.90 2.29 -3.99
CA PHE A 150 -20.41 1.05 -4.54
C PHE A 150 -21.90 1.00 -4.23
N GLU A 151 -22.74 1.09 -5.26
CA GLU A 151 -24.17 1.30 -5.09
C GLU A 151 -24.89 0.05 -4.53
N THR A 152 -24.43 -1.14 -4.94
CA THR A 152 -25.06 -2.40 -4.54
C THR A 152 -24.08 -3.35 -3.86
N PRO A 153 -24.56 -4.24 -2.97
CA PRO A 153 -23.73 -5.28 -2.37
C PRO A 153 -23.03 -6.16 -3.41
N GLU A 154 -23.73 -6.51 -4.51
CA GLU A 154 -23.21 -7.39 -5.56
C GLU A 154 -22.05 -6.73 -6.31
N GLU A 155 -22.11 -5.42 -6.52
CA GLU A 155 -21.02 -4.64 -7.11
C GLU A 155 -19.80 -4.67 -6.21
N LEU A 156 -19.98 -4.42 -4.90
CA LEU A 156 -18.91 -4.45 -3.92
C LEU A 156 -18.31 -5.85 -3.74
N ASP A 157 -19.14 -6.88 -3.67
CA ASP A 157 -18.72 -8.28 -3.56
C ASP A 157 -17.84 -8.68 -4.76
N SER A 158 -18.29 -8.35 -5.97
CA SER A 158 -17.51 -8.59 -7.18
C SER A 158 -16.17 -7.83 -7.19
N PHE A 159 -16.15 -6.63 -6.63
CA PHE A 159 -14.92 -5.84 -6.51
C PHE A 159 -13.96 -6.45 -5.49
N VAL A 160 -14.46 -6.85 -4.31
CA VAL A 160 -13.68 -7.46 -3.23
C VAL A 160 -13.06 -8.79 -3.66
N ILE A 161 -13.81 -9.63 -4.39
CA ILE A 161 -13.30 -10.88 -4.97
C ILE A 161 -12.12 -10.58 -5.93
N ARG A 162 -12.29 -9.62 -6.85
CA ARG A 162 -11.20 -9.21 -7.76
C ARG A 162 -10.01 -8.63 -7.04
N LEU A 163 -10.23 -7.88 -5.96
CA LEU A 163 -9.17 -7.29 -5.16
C LEU A 163 -8.36 -8.38 -4.44
N ALA A 164 -9.03 -9.37 -3.84
CA ALA A 164 -8.39 -10.53 -3.26
C ALA A 164 -7.57 -11.33 -4.29
N TYR A 165 -8.15 -11.55 -5.48
CA TYR A 165 -7.45 -12.22 -6.58
C TYR A 165 -6.20 -11.47 -7.04
N LYS A 166 -6.24 -10.13 -7.15
CA LYS A 166 -5.06 -9.30 -7.44
C LYS A 166 -3.97 -9.44 -6.37
N ALA A 167 -4.34 -9.71 -5.12
CA ALA A 167 -3.42 -10.00 -4.03
C ALA A 167 -2.95 -11.48 -4.00
N GLY A 168 -3.27 -12.27 -5.04
CA GLY A 168 -2.91 -13.69 -5.11
C GLY A 168 -3.64 -14.56 -4.09
N LYS A 169 -4.82 -14.12 -3.62
CA LYS A 169 -5.61 -14.79 -2.59
C LYS A 169 -7.04 -15.07 -3.10
N HIS A 170 -7.72 -15.99 -2.42
CA HIS A 170 -9.12 -16.28 -2.63
C HIS A 170 -9.93 -15.88 -1.39
N VAL A 171 -11.08 -15.28 -1.62
CA VAL A 171 -12.06 -14.96 -0.59
C VAL A 171 -13.37 -15.71 -0.87
N SER A 172 -14.02 -16.23 0.15
CA SER A 172 -15.28 -16.96 0.05
C SER A 172 -16.06 -16.89 1.37
N VAL A 173 -17.28 -17.39 1.38
CA VAL A 173 -18.08 -17.49 2.62
C VAL A 173 -17.38 -18.34 3.69
N SER A 174 -16.65 -19.38 3.29
CA SER A 174 -15.86 -20.22 4.21
C SER A 174 -14.55 -19.57 4.68
N GLN A 175 -14.03 -18.63 3.91
CA GLN A 175 -12.84 -17.85 4.25
C GLN A 175 -13.10 -16.36 3.95
N PRO A 176 -13.88 -15.70 4.82
CA PRO A 176 -14.39 -14.36 4.55
C PRO A 176 -13.39 -13.23 4.82
N ILE A 177 -12.28 -13.51 5.49
CA ILE A 177 -11.24 -12.53 5.84
C ILE A 177 -9.97 -12.86 5.11
N VAL A 178 -9.42 -11.89 4.39
CA VAL A 178 -8.17 -12.02 3.64
C VAL A 178 -7.28 -10.80 3.87
N ASP A 179 -6.03 -11.07 4.23
CA ASP A 179 -4.93 -10.13 4.21
C ASP A 179 -3.97 -10.48 3.09
N GLY A 180 -3.49 -9.48 2.34
CA GLY A 180 -2.56 -9.69 1.25
C GLY A 180 -1.83 -8.43 0.83
N ALA A 181 -0.91 -8.60 -0.13
CA ALA A 181 -0.23 -7.51 -0.79
C ALA A 181 -0.66 -7.43 -2.25
N LEU A 182 -0.98 -6.23 -2.72
CA LEU A 182 -1.26 -5.94 -4.12
C LEU A 182 0.04 -5.92 -4.94
N PRO A 183 -0.02 -6.02 -6.28
CA PRO A 183 1.17 -6.03 -7.12
C PRO A 183 2.07 -4.80 -7.00
N ASP A 184 1.54 -3.68 -6.51
CA ASP A 184 2.29 -2.45 -6.26
C ASP A 184 2.93 -2.40 -4.86
N GLY A 185 2.78 -3.47 -4.07
CA GLY A 185 3.25 -3.56 -2.69
C GLY A 185 2.27 -3.06 -1.64
N SER A 186 1.16 -2.44 -2.04
CA SER A 186 0.14 -1.97 -1.10
C SER A 186 -0.48 -3.12 -0.32
N ARG A 187 -0.66 -2.95 0.99
CA ARG A 187 -1.34 -3.94 1.82
C ARG A 187 -2.85 -3.81 1.64
N VAL A 188 -3.52 -4.93 1.49
CA VAL A 188 -4.99 -4.99 1.42
C VAL A 188 -5.54 -5.96 2.42
N GLN A 189 -6.54 -5.52 3.16
CA GLN A 189 -7.37 -6.34 4.03
C GLN A 189 -8.80 -6.28 3.49
N VAL A 190 -9.41 -7.45 3.26
CA VAL A 190 -10.80 -7.55 2.82
C VAL A 190 -11.62 -8.40 3.77
N THR A 191 -12.89 -8.05 3.91
CA THR A 191 -13.91 -8.94 4.48
C THR A 191 -15.00 -9.17 3.45
N PHE A 192 -15.50 -10.40 3.34
CA PHE A 192 -16.46 -10.80 2.34
C PHE A 192 -17.78 -11.20 2.95
N GLY A 193 -18.89 -10.65 2.42
CA GLY A 193 -20.23 -10.99 2.82
C GLY A 193 -20.63 -10.49 4.20
N LYS A 194 -21.84 -10.89 4.62
CA LYS A 194 -22.45 -10.50 5.89
C LYS A 194 -22.07 -11.41 7.07
N GLU A 195 -21.26 -12.44 6.84
CA GLU A 195 -20.88 -13.43 7.84
C GLU A 195 -20.04 -12.82 8.98
N VAL A 196 -19.20 -11.84 8.64
CA VAL A 196 -18.29 -11.19 9.58
C VAL A 196 -18.49 -9.67 9.66
N SER A 197 -19.20 -9.07 8.71
CA SER A 197 -19.51 -7.64 8.69
C SER A 197 -20.98 -7.40 8.42
N LEU A 198 -21.71 -6.79 9.36
CA LEU A 198 -23.14 -6.53 9.26
C LEU A 198 -23.53 -5.66 8.05
N LYS A 199 -22.62 -4.83 7.56
CA LYS A 199 -22.82 -3.97 6.38
C LYS A 199 -22.49 -4.66 5.05
N GLY A 200 -22.08 -5.95 5.08
CA GLY A 200 -21.62 -6.69 3.92
C GLY A 200 -20.11 -6.61 3.72
N SER A 201 -19.67 -6.85 2.50
CA SER A 201 -18.23 -6.82 2.18
C SER A 201 -17.61 -5.45 2.48
N SER A 202 -16.33 -5.47 2.85
CA SER A 202 -15.54 -4.26 3.11
C SER A 202 -14.09 -4.47 2.69
N PHE A 203 -13.34 -3.38 2.53
CA PHE A 203 -11.91 -3.45 2.31
C PHE A 203 -11.18 -2.22 2.86
N THR A 204 -9.93 -2.43 3.25
CA THR A 204 -8.99 -1.36 3.57
C THR A 204 -7.70 -1.61 2.79
N ILE A 205 -7.21 -0.60 2.08
CA ILE A 205 -5.94 -0.63 1.37
C ILE A 205 -5.03 0.39 2.01
N ARG A 206 -3.87 -0.06 2.50
CA ARG A 206 -2.77 0.79 2.93
C ARG A 206 -1.74 0.83 1.83
N LYS A 207 -1.61 2.00 1.20
CA LYS A 207 -0.77 2.15 0.00
C LYS A 207 0.70 2.06 0.33
N PHE A 208 1.41 1.30 -0.50
CA PHE A 208 2.86 1.26 -0.46
C PHE A 208 3.45 2.58 -0.98
N LYS A 209 4.35 3.17 -0.19
CA LYS A 209 5.03 4.41 -0.54
C LYS A 209 6.27 4.10 -1.37
N ARG A 210 6.21 4.30 -2.68
CA ARG A 210 7.33 4.02 -3.59
C ARG A 210 8.53 4.91 -3.32
N ASP A 211 8.30 6.18 -2.97
CA ASP A 211 9.35 7.16 -2.69
C ASP A 211 9.38 7.44 -1.18
N PRO A 212 10.25 6.76 -0.41
CA PRO A 212 10.41 7.05 1.01
C PRO A 212 10.94 8.47 1.20
N LEU A 213 10.60 9.09 2.34
CA LEU A 213 11.18 10.36 2.71
C LEU A 213 12.68 10.22 2.89
N THR A 214 13.44 11.09 2.23
CA THR A 214 14.88 11.12 2.35
C THR A 214 15.31 11.85 3.63
N ILE A 215 16.58 11.72 4.01
CA ILE A 215 17.15 12.49 5.13
C ILE A 215 17.04 14.01 4.90
N VAL A 216 17.12 14.44 3.63
CA VAL A 216 16.97 15.85 3.25
C VAL A 216 15.53 16.33 3.49
N ASP A 217 14.54 15.47 3.21
CA ASP A 217 13.14 15.80 3.49
C ASP A 217 12.88 15.89 4.99
N LEU A 218 13.49 15.01 5.80
CA LEU A 218 13.37 15.07 7.26
C LEU A 218 14.00 16.34 7.84
N ILE A 219 15.11 16.81 7.25
CA ILE A 219 15.73 18.10 7.65
C ILE A 219 14.82 19.26 7.25
N LYS A 220 14.32 19.29 6.01
CA LYS A 220 13.41 20.34 5.52
C LYS A 220 12.13 20.43 6.34
N ASN A 221 11.61 19.28 6.78
CA ASN A 221 10.41 19.18 7.61
C ASN A 221 10.68 19.42 9.10
N HIS A 222 11.91 19.83 9.47
CA HIS A 222 12.35 20.06 10.84
C HIS A 222 12.19 18.84 11.77
N THR A 223 12.20 17.63 11.21
CA THR A 223 12.20 16.38 11.98
C THR A 223 13.58 16.08 12.57
N LEU A 224 14.62 16.40 11.81
CA LEU A 224 16.02 16.26 12.22
C LEU A 224 16.77 17.58 11.97
N SER A 225 17.78 17.87 12.82
CA SER A 225 18.75 18.90 12.49
C SER A 225 19.85 18.34 11.55
N THR A 226 20.59 19.22 10.91
CA THR A 226 21.74 18.86 10.06
C THR A 226 22.82 18.13 10.86
N GLU A 227 23.04 18.55 12.11
CA GLU A 227 24.00 17.94 13.03
C GLU A 227 23.60 16.54 13.44
N MET A 228 22.30 16.32 13.72
CA MET A 228 21.76 14.98 13.99
C MET A 228 21.94 14.06 12.78
N ALA A 229 21.62 14.54 11.58
CA ALA A 229 21.80 13.77 10.35
C ALA A 229 23.28 13.41 10.11
N ALA A 230 24.20 14.36 10.32
CA ALA A 230 25.64 14.12 10.22
C ALA A 230 26.14 13.11 11.28
N PHE A 231 25.60 13.19 12.50
CA PHE A 231 25.91 12.22 13.55
C PHE A 231 25.45 10.80 13.18
N PHE A 232 24.21 10.65 12.70
CA PHE A 232 23.72 9.35 12.26
C PHE A 232 24.53 8.79 11.09
N TRP A 233 24.88 9.63 10.12
CA TRP A 233 25.76 9.22 9.03
C TRP A 233 27.10 8.71 9.57
N PHE A 234 27.74 9.48 10.44
CA PHE A 234 29.03 9.10 11.04
C PHE A 234 28.96 7.77 11.78
N ILE A 235 27.93 7.53 12.63
CA ILE A 235 27.86 6.28 13.40
C ILE A 235 27.49 5.08 12.53
N ILE A 236 26.65 5.22 11.52
CA ILE A 236 26.30 4.12 10.60
C ILE A 236 27.50 3.72 9.74
N GLU A 237 28.25 4.70 9.22
CA GLU A 237 29.49 4.46 8.48
C GLU A 237 30.57 3.78 9.37
N ASN A 238 30.56 4.09 10.68
CA ASN A 238 31.41 3.46 11.68
C ASN A 238 30.79 2.19 12.31
N ARG A 239 29.81 1.57 11.64
CA ARG A 239 29.27 0.25 11.98
C ARG A 239 28.48 0.18 13.29
N ALA A 240 27.70 1.21 13.61
CA ALA A 240 26.82 1.20 14.77
C ALA A 240 25.48 0.47 14.48
N SER A 241 24.98 -0.20 15.51
CA SER A 241 23.63 -0.75 15.52
C SER A 241 22.66 0.23 16.17
N ILE A 242 21.49 0.44 15.58
CA ILE A 242 20.52 1.43 16.04
C ILE A 242 19.14 0.79 16.23
N LEU A 243 18.51 1.04 17.37
CA LEU A 243 17.12 0.74 17.66
C LEU A 243 16.29 2.01 17.75
N ILE A 244 15.30 2.16 16.86
CA ILE A 244 14.40 3.32 16.80
C ILE A 244 13.10 2.96 17.54
N SER A 245 12.77 3.72 18.58
CA SER A 245 11.54 3.52 19.35
C SER A 245 10.59 4.71 19.24
N GLY A 246 9.30 4.43 19.42
CA GLY A 246 8.26 5.45 19.41
C GLY A 246 6.86 4.85 19.37
N GLY A 247 5.85 5.67 19.59
CA GLY A 247 4.43 5.30 19.54
C GLY A 247 3.95 4.90 18.14
N VAL A 248 2.64 4.65 18.02
CA VAL A 248 1.98 4.39 16.73
C VAL A 248 2.07 5.65 15.88
N ALA A 249 2.33 5.49 14.58
CA ALA A 249 2.44 6.58 13.60
C ALA A 249 3.50 7.66 13.92
N ALA A 250 4.46 7.38 14.81
CA ALA A 250 5.53 8.31 15.18
C ALA A 250 6.62 8.49 14.11
N GLY A 251 6.52 7.79 12.96
CA GLY A 251 7.50 7.90 11.88
C GLY A 251 8.74 7.00 12.03
N LYS A 252 8.68 5.94 12.85
CA LYS A 252 9.81 5.01 13.08
C LYS A 252 10.37 4.42 11.78
N THR A 253 9.52 3.80 10.98
CA THR A 253 9.92 3.20 9.70
C THR A 253 10.39 4.24 8.70
N THR A 254 9.82 5.45 8.75
CA THR A 254 10.26 6.59 7.94
C THR A 254 11.69 6.98 8.27
N LEU A 255 11.99 7.11 9.57
CA LEU A 255 13.35 7.42 10.03
C LEU A 255 14.31 6.28 9.69
N LEU A 256 13.92 5.02 9.92
CA LEU A 256 14.72 3.85 9.59
C LEU A 256 15.10 3.83 8.09
N ASN A 257 14.12 4.04 7.20
CA ASN A 257 14.36 4.13 5.75
C ASN A 257 15.37 5.24 5.41
N ALA A 258 15.19 6.44 6.00
CA ALA A 258 16.06 7.57 5.75
C ALA A 258 17.50 7.31 6.25
N LEU A 259 17.66 6.68 7.40
CA LEU A 259 18.98 6.34 7.97
C LEU A 259 19.67 5.19 7.22
N ALA A 260 18.91 4.22 6.73
CA ALA A 260 19.46 3.09 6.01
C ALA A 260 20.16 3.47 4.70
N ILE A 261 19.88 4.67 4.16
CA ILE A 261 20.60 5.21 2.99
C ILE A 261 22.08 5.50 3.32
N PHE A 262 22.42 5.72 4.58
CA PHE A 262 23.80 5.96 5.02
C PHE A 262 24.66 4.69 5.09
N ILE A 263 24.06 3.51 4.94
CA ILE A 263 24.81 2.26 4.85
C ILE A 263 25.68 2.30 3.59
N PRO A 264 26.98 1.98 3.68
CA PRO A 264 27.87 1.94 2.52
C PRO A 264 27.33 1.07 1.39
N PRO A 265 27.41 1.52 0.12
CA PRO A 265 26.75 0.84 -1.02
C PRO A 265 27.32 -0.56 -1.31
N GLU A 266 28.54 -0.87 -0.90
CA GLU A 266 29.18 -2.16 -1.03
C GLU A 266 28.71 -3.20 -0.01
N PHE A 267 27.98 -2.79 1.04
CA PHE A 267 27.53 -3.68 2.10
C PHE A 267 26.33 -4.53 1.66
N LYS A 268 26.33 -5.77 2.12
CA LYS A 268 25.18 -6.66 1.96
C LYS A 268 24.13 -6.35 3.01
N ILE A 269 22.95 -5.95 2.56
CA ILE A 269 21.81 -5.64 3.42
C ILE A 269 20.76 -6.74 3.29
N ILE A 270 20.22 -7.21 4.40
CA ILE A 270 19.02 -8.06 4.41
C ILE A 270 17.96 -7.35 5.27
N SER A 271 16.84 -6.99 4.66
CA SER A 271 15.68 -6.49 5.40
C SER A 271 14.65 -7.59 5.62
N ILE A 272 14.01 -7.57 6.78
CA ILE A 272 13.03 -8.56 7.24
C ILE A 272 11.81 -7.80 7.77
N GLU A 273 10.65 -8.03 7.15
CA GLU A 273 9.44 -7.27 7.42
C GLU A 273 8.21 -8.16 7.41
N GLU A 274 7.17 -7.77 8.14
CA GLU A 274 5.84 -8.39 7.98
C GLU A 274 5.11 -7.83 6.76
N THR A 275 5.26 -6.53 6.55
CA THR A 275 4.75 -5.81 5.39
C THR A 275 5.92 -5.03 4.80
N PRO A 276 6.18 -5.10 3.50
CA PRO A 276 7.28 -4.36 2.90
C PRO A 276 7.01 -2.85 2.97
N GLU A 277 7.79 -2.14 3.77
CA GLU A 277 7.78 -0.67 3.91
C GLU A 277 9.15 -0.07 3.61
N ILE A 278 10.20 -0.89 3.70
CA ILE A 278 11.58 -0.47 3.44
C ILE A 278 11.82 -0.46 1.93
N ASN A 279 12.45 0.60 1.44
CA ASN A 279 12.86 0.73 0.05
C ASN A 279 14.23 1.40 -0.03
N LEU A 280 15.24 0.62 -0.43
CA LEU A 280 16.65 1.06 -0.47
C LEU A 280 17.18 1.08 -1.91
N PRO A 281 18.08 2.02 -2.22
CA PRO A 281 18.73 2.09 -3.54
C PRO A 281 19.91 1.12 -3.71
N HIS A 282 20.23 0.32 -2.68
CA HIS A 282 21.39 -0.56 -2.67
C HIS A 282 21.22 -1.76 -3.62
N GLU A 283 22.21 -2.04 -4.43
CA GLU A 283 22.18 -3.19 -5.35
C GLU A 283 22.26 -4.53 -4.61
N ASN A 284 23.05 -4.61 -3.51
CA ASN A 284 23.23 -5.80 -2.70
C ASN A 284 22.26 -5.86 -1.53
N TRP A 285 20.97 -5.60 -1.81
CA TRP A 285 19.90 -5.66 -0.84
C TRP A 285 18.92 -6.79 -1.13
N LEU A 286 18.70 -7.65 -0.12
CA LEU A 286 17.70 -8.72 -0.14
C LEU A 286 16.55 -8.38 0.81
N GLN A 287 15.36 -8.24 0.27
CA GLN A 287 14.14 -8.02 1.03
C GLN A 287 13.44 -9.34 1.32
N LEU A 288 13.21 -9.67 2.57
CA LEU A 288 12.47 -10.83 3.04
C LEU A 288 11.18 -10.39 3.72
N VAL A 289 10.08 -11.06 3.38
CA VAL A 289 8.75 -10.75 3.93
C VAL A 289 8.12 -12.01 4.50
N THR A 290 7.46 -11.88 5.65
CA THR A 290 6.75 -13.01 6.28
C THR A 290 5.64 -13.53 5.37
N ARG A 291 5.33 -14.79 5.54
CA ARG A 291 4.21 -15.43 4.86
C ARG A 291 3.31 -16.12 5.87
N PRO A 292 2.25 -15.46 6.35
CA PRO A 292 1.28 -16.10 7.22
C PRO A 292 0.54 -17.22 6.45
N SER A 293 0.35 -18.36 7.11
CA SER A 293 -0.42 -19.48 6.57
C SER A 293 -1.91 -19.26 6.82
N PHE A 294 -2.73 -19.40 5.79
CA PHE A 294 -4.19 -19.34 5.87
C PHE A 294 -4.87 -20.69 5.57
N GLY A 295 -4.12 -21.80 5.49
CA GLY A 295 -4.66 -23.13 5.20
C GLY A 295 -3.82 -24.26 5.78
N ALA A 296 -4.45 -25.43 5.97
CA ALA A 296 -3.83 -26.60 6.62
C ALA A 296 -2.60 -27.19 5.87
N ARG A 297 -2.26 -26.69 4.69
CA ARG A 297 -1.14 -27.19 3.86
C ARG A 297 -0.03 -26.15 3.61
N GLU A 298 -0.19 -24.91 4.08
CA GLU A 298 0.84 -23.88 3.87
C GLU A 298 1.71 -23.74 5.12
N THR A 299 3.02 -23.63 4.93
CA THR A 299 3.95 -23.37 6.04
C THR A 299 3.93 -21.88 6.38
N ASN A 300 3.66 -21.56 7.63
CA ASN A 300 3.82 -20.21 8.16
C ASN A 300 5.32 -19.88 8.20
N ILE A 301 5.72 -18.75 7.60
CA ILE A 301 7.08 -18.23 7.65
C ILE A 301 7.06 -16.96 8.49
N THR A 302 7.66 -17.04 9.67
CA THR A 302 7.67 -15.96 10.67
C THR A 302 8.90 -15.05 10.52
N LEU A 303 8.90 -13.89 11.19
CA LEU A 303 10.09 -13.03 11.32
C LEU A 303 11.29 -13.80 11.88
N PHE A 304 11.05 -14.68 12.84
CA PHE A 304 12.07 -15.54 13.45
C PHE A 304 12.72 -16.50 12.44
N ASP A 305 11.92 -17.15 11.59
CA ASP A 305 12.43 -18.05 10.56
C ASP A 305 13.29 -17.31 9.54
N LEU A 306 12.80 -16.13 9.11
CA LEU A 306 13.51 -15.27 8.16
C LEU A 306 14.82 -14.76 8.74
N LEU A 307 14.84 -14.37 10.01
CA LEU A 307 16.05 -13.89 10.67
C LEU A 307 17.11 -14.99 10.80
N LYS A 308 16.70 -16.21 11.16
CA LYS A 308 17.62 -17.36 11.17
C LYS A 308 18.22 -17.65 9.79
N ALA A 309 17.42 -17.50 8.74
CA ALA A 309 17.90 -17.66 7.37
C ALA A 309 18.85 -16.54 6.97
N ALA A 310 18.53 -15.29 7.35
CA ALA A 310 19.30 -14.10 7.03
C ALA A 310 20.72 -14.15 7.64
N VAL A 311 20.84 -14.46 8.92
CA VAL A 311 22.15 -14.56 9.62
C VAL A 311 23.11 -15.53 8.90
N ARG A 312 22.59 -16.61 8.32
CA ARG A 312 23.41 -17.60 7.56
C ARG A 312 23.92 -17.09 6.21
N GLN A 313 23.37 -15.95 5.73
CA GLN A 313 23.76 -15.36 4.45
C GLN A 313 24.86 -14.30 4.57
N ARG A 314 25.44 -14.13 5.77
CA ARG A 314 26.52 -13.18 6.07
C ARG A 314 26.20 -11.74 5.64
N PRO A 315 25.09 -11.15 6.12
CA PRO A 315 24.82 -9.74 5.87
C PRO A 315 25.80 -8.86 6.67
N ASP A 316 26.13 -7.70 6.12
CA ASP A 316 26.78 -6.64 6.88
C ASP A 316 25.76 -5.92 7.77
N TYR A 317 24.56 -5.62 7.24
CA TYR A 317 23.45 -5.06 7.98
C TYR A 317 22.20 -5.94 7.91
N LEU A 318 21.61 -6.16 9.08
CA LEU A 318 20.27 -6.72 9.27
C LEU A 318 19.30 -5.59 9.57
N ILE A 319 18.29 -5.40 8.73
CA ILE A 319 17.24 -4.44 8.97
C ILE A 319 15.96 -5.18 9.35
N VAL A 320 15.48 -5.01 10.57
CA VAL A 320 14.22 -5.60 11.02
C VAL A 320 13.18 -4.49 11.14
N GLY A 321 12.15 -4.54 10.30
CA GLY A 321 11.13 -3.50 10.21
C GLY A 321 10.51 -3.16 11.56
N GLU A 322 10.16 -4.19 12.33
CA GLU A 322 9.71 -4.05 13.72
C GLU A 322 10.04 -5.31 14.52
N ILE A 323 10.58 -5.13 15.73
CA ILE A 323 10.80 -6.23 16.69
C ILE A 323 9.73 -6.21 17.77
N ARG A 324 9.09 -7.37 18.02
CA ARG A 324 8.02 -7.49 19.02
C ARG A 324 7.86 -8.89 19.62
N GLY A 325 8.60 -9.87 19.10
CA GLY A 325 8.50 -11.28 19.49
C GLY A 325 9.85 -11.97 19.68
N GLU A 326 9.86 -13.28 19.51
CA GLU A 326 11.03 -14.15 19.70
C GLU A 326 12.20 -13.82 18.78
N GLU A 327 11.96 -13.20 17.63
CA GLU A 327 12.99 -12.74 16.69
C GLU A 327 13.98 -11.79 17.35
N ALA A 328 13.53 -11.00 18.32
CA ALA A 328 14.37 -10.04 19.04
C ALA A 328 15.57 -10.70 19.70
N TYR A 329 15.38 -11.86 20.35
CA TYR A 329 16.48 -12.60 20.97
C TYR A 329 17.55 -13.01 19.95
N THR A 330 17.15 -13.54 18.80
CA THR A 330 18.07 -13.94 17.72
C THR A 330 18.79 -12.73 17.13
N LEU A 331 18.10 -11.59 16.99
CA LEU A 331 18.70 -10.35 16.50
C LEU A 331 19.79 -9.86 17.46
N PHE A 332 19.53 -9.79 18.76
CA PHE A 332 20.50 -9.36 19.75
C PHE A 332 21.68 -10.33 19.89
N GLN A 333 21.46 -11.64 19.68
CA GLN A 333 22.56 -12.60 19.54
C GLN A 333 23.42 -12.28 18.30
N ALA A 334 22.81 -11.99 17.16
CA ALA A 334 23.53 -11.63 15.95
C ALA A 334 24.35 -10.34 16.15
N ILE A 335 23.78 -9.32 16.80
CA ILE A 335 24.49 -8.08 17.15
C ILE A 335 25.69 -8.37 18.04
N SER A 336 25.53 -9.19 19.09
CA SER A 336 26.63 -9.55 20.01
C SER A 336 27.77 -10.34 19.33
N THR A 337 27.51 -10.94 18.17
CA THR A 337 28.49 -11.66 17.35
C THR A 337 29.06 -10.82 16.19
N GLY A 338 28.71 -9.53 16.13
CA GLY A 338 29.29 -8.55 15.20
C GLY A 338 28.44 -8.26 13.95
N HIS A 339 27.19 -8.73 13.86
CA HIS A 339 26.27 -8.29 12.82
C HIS A 339 25.71 -6.91 13.19
N LEU A 340 25.64 -6.01 12.22
CA LEU A 340 25.05 -4.68 12.42
C LEU A 340 23.54 -4.72 12.23
N SER A 341 22.80 -3.88 12.94
CA SER A 341 21.36 -3.83 12.82
C SER A 341 20.79 -2.43 12.86
N LEU A 342 19.78 -2.20 11.99
CA LEU A 342 18.82 -1.13 12.13
C LEU A 342 17.45 -1.75 12.38
N SER A 343 16.76 -1.37 13.45
CA SER A 343 15.45 -1.95 13.78
C SER A 343 14.53 -0.95 14.45
N THR A 344 13.21 -1.24 14.43
CA THR A 344 12.24 -0.43 15.16
C THR A 344 11.54 -1.24 16.24
N MET A 345 11.03 -0.53 17.24
CA MET A 345 10.22 -1.10 18.33
C MET A 345 9.14 -0.10 18.75
N HIS A 346 7.99 -0.63 19.14
CA HIS A 346 6.97 0.17 19.81
C HIS A 346 7.32 0.35 21.29
N ALA A 347 7.75 1.54 21.68
CA ALA A 347 7.91 1.94 23.06
C ALA A 347 7.96 3.48 23.14
N ASP A 348 7.48 4.03 24.22
CA ASP A 348 7.31 5.46 24.46
C ASP A 348 8.50 6.10 25.22
N SER A 349 9.38 5.29 25.81
CA SER A 349 10.58 5.72 26.50
C SER A 349 11.68 4.66 26.45
N VAL A 350 12.92 5.06 26.76
CA VAL A 350 14.06 4.13 26.84
C VAL A 350 13.84 3.08 27.93
N GLU A 351 13.28 3.46 29.06
CA GLU A 351 12.94 2.51 30.14
C GLU A 351 11.90 1.48 29.69
N SER A 352 10.93 1.91 28.88
CA SER A 352 9.92 1.05 28.29
C SER A 352 10.53 0.08 27.28
N VAL A 353 11.50 0.53 26.46
CA VAL A 353 12.30 -0.33 25.57
C VAL A 353 12.98 -1.44 26.35
N ILE A 354 13.76 -1.06 27.40
CA ILE A 354 14.52 -2.03 28.21
C ILE A 354 13.58 -3.05 28.86
N ARG A 355 12.48 -2.60 29.47
CA ARG A 355 11.50 -3.51 30.10
C ARG A 355 10.90 -4.49 29.09
N ARG A 356 10.54 -4.03 27.89
CA ARG A 356 9.98 -4.90 26.85
C ARG A 356 10.99 -5.91 26.35
N LEU A 357 12.25 -5.51 26.18
CA LEU A 357 13.33 -6.43 25.78
C LEU A 357 13.58 -7.49 26.86
N GLU A 358 13.53 -7.15 28.14
CA GLU A 358 13.74 -8.09 29.26
C GLU A 358 12.51 -8.99 29.53
N SER A 359 11.31 -8.62 29.05
CA SER A 359 10.05 -9.33 29.30
C SER A 359 9.68 -10.30 28.19
N GLU A 360 8.78 -11.24 28.49
CA GLU A 360 8.15 -12.08 27.46
C GLU A 360 7.40 -11.21 26.41
N PRO A 361 7.41 -11.62 25.14
CA PRO A 361 8.02 -12.82 24.57
C PRO A 361 9.50 -12.71 24.18
N MET A 362 10.15 -11.56 24.35
CA MET A 362 11.52 -11.31 23.90
C MET A 362 12.58 -11.94 24.80
N ASN A 363 12.43 -11.84 26.16
CA ASN A 363 13.30 -12.44 27.17
C ASN A 363 14.79 -12.24 26.96
N ILE A 364 15.23 -11.04 26.59
CA ILE A 364 16.63 -10.75 26.25
C ILE A 364 17.41 -10.48 27.53
N PRO A 365 18.47 -11.25 27.82
CA PRO A 365 19.35 -10.98 28.95
C PRO A 365 20.00 -9.57 28.84
N ARG A 366 20.06 -8.87 29.96
CA ARG A 366 20.62 -7.50 30.00
C ARG A 366 22.02 -7.36 29.41
N LYS A 367 22.82 -8.42 29.50
CA LYS A 367 24.15 -8.47 28.85
C LYS A 367 24.08 -8.37 27.32
N LEU A 368 23.05 -8.91 26.70
CA LEU A 368 22.88 -8.79 25.25
C LEU A 368 22.34 -7.42 24.86
N ILE A 369 21.51 -6.79 25.70
CA ILE A 369 21.02 -5.43 25.44
C ILE A 369 22.17 -4.42 25.40
N THR A 370 23.19 -4.59 26.26
CA THR A 370 24.38 -3.74 26.27
C THR A 370 25.34 -3.97 25.10
N ALA A 371 25.07 -4.94 24.21
CA ALA A 371 25.83 -5.12 22.97
C ALA A 371 25.32 -4.23 21.82
N MET A 372 24.22 -3.49 22.02
CA MET A 372 23.75 -2.47 21.08
C MET A 372 24.45 -1.14 21.40
N ASP A 373 24.92 -0.43 20.35
CA ASP A 373 25.66 0.81 20.44
C ASP A 373 24.82 2.02 20.86
#